data_20cd4b4a1940d8b4f7018c8a42e3ba33
#
_entry.id   20cd4b4a1940d8b4f7018c8a42e3ba33
#
_cell.length_a   1.000
_cell.length_b   1.000
_cell.length_c   1.000
_cell.angle_alpha   90.00
_cell.angle_beta   90.00
_cell.angle_gamma   90.00
#
_symmetry.space_group_name_H-M   'P 1'
#
loop_
_entity.id
_entity.type
_entity.pdbx_description
1 polymer ?
#
loop_
_entity_poly.entity_id
_entity_poly.type
_entity_poly.pdbx_seq_one_letter_code
_entity_poly.pdbx_strand_id
1 'polypeptide(L)'
;LELVTELQAEIEADREVNQFRISDLQLNLKGEGEGLPEGGMSVDVAADIDMDLVKGLLKVAGLSVEGPEVRLNGDIEVADMNASPRVDGALQLGETNLKKVAALFGTAIETTDEQALTRVSAELKMAHDGKALKVDPLTIKLDDSNIQGYVHVLDPEGPVLRSDIEIDSLNVDRYLPPPAEGEQEQAQAAASEPAAAAADPFSALRKLDLVADARIGTLVANQLNMQDIRVKVVSKDGVLQAKPIGARLYQGEFDGETTLDARGKQPKLHARNDLTGIQIGPLLNDLVGHDRLLGTGAVHFDLRTVGLSETEIRRSLSGNARFDFQNGAYKGVNLAALIRQAGGLLGGSAGGGSATGAGAQTDFSEMSGSATISNGLISNNDLKAKSPLLRLDGKGKVNLQKDTIDYTVTTTLVDSLEGQGGKEADKLTGVPIPVRIK
;
A
#
# COMPACT_ATOMS: atom_id res chain seq x y z
N LEU A 1 -40.54 13.28 0.22
CA LEU A 1 -40.33 11.91 0.73
C LEU A 1 -41.68 11.38 1.24
N GLU A 2 -42.17 10.28 0.68
CA GLU A 2 -43.31 9.54 1.18
C GLU A 2 -42.76 8.24 1.82
N LEU A 3 -43.21 7.92 3.04
CA LEU A 3 -42.81 6.72 3.77
C LEU A 3 -44.07 5.91 4.09
N VAL A 4 -44.14 4.68 3.62
CA VAL A 4 -45.19 3.71 3.97
C VAL A 4 -44.57 2.65 4.87
N THR A 5 -45.20 2.38 6.00
CA THR A 5 -44.72 1.41 6.99
C THR A 5 -45.82 0.38 7.21
N GLU A 6 -45.54 -0.88 6.99
CA GLU A 6 -46.39 -2.00 7.34
C GLU A 6 -45.73 -2.79 8.47
N LEU A 7 -46.44 -2.96 9.60
CA LEU A 7 -45.97 -3.68 10.76
C LEU A 7 -46.91 -4.84 11.09
N GLN A 8 -46.34 -6.03 11.25
CA GLN A 8 -47.01 -7.19 11.79
C GLN A 8 -46.19 -7.77 12.94
N ALA A 9 -46.81 -8.11 14.06
CA ALA A 9 -46.15 -8.75 15.19
C ALA A 9 -47.15 -9.36 16.14
N GLU A 10 -46.78 -10.40 16.85
CA GLU A 10 -47.49 -10.89 18.03
C GLU A 10 -46.82 -10.35 19.29
N ILE A 11 -47.58 -9.72 20.19
CA ILE A 11 -47.07 -9.09 21.39
C ILE A 11 -47.67 -9.73 22.60
N GLU A 12 -46.84 -10.28 23.44
CA GLU A 12 -47.20 -10.78 24.76
C GLU A 12 -46.53 -9.92 25.85
N ALA A 13 -47.25 -9.62 26.90
CA ALA A 13 -46.67 -8.90 28.07
C ALA A 13 -47.22 -9.47 29.37
N ASP A 14 -46.44 -9.41 30.44
CA ASP A 14 -46.93 -9.75 31.77
C ASP A 14 -47.86 -8.66 32.30
N ARG A 15 -48.58 -8.95 33.44
CA ARG A 15 -49.55 -8.00 34.00
C ARG A 15 -48.93 -6.69 34.51
N GLU A 16 -47.66 -6.70 34.88
CA GLU A 16 -46.92 -5.56 35.38
C GLU A 16 -46.16 -4.82 34.29
N VAL A 17 -46.24 -5.35 33.05
CA VAL A 17 -45.53 -4.82 31.87
C VAL A 17 -44.02 -4.75 32.07
N ASN A 18 -43.47 -5.71 32.83
CA ASN A 18 -42.02 -5.83 33.08
C ASN A 18 -41.33 -6.78 32.08
N GLN A 19 -42.09 -7.68 31.46
CA GLN A 19 -41.62 -8.62 30.47
C GLN A 19 -42.44 -8.50 29.18
N PHE A 20 -41.73 -8.40 28.06
CA PHE A 20 -42.34 -8.31 26.73
C PHE A 20 -41.73 -9.39 25.84
N ARG A 21 -42.59 -10.03 25.10
CA ARG A 21 -42.20 -10.85 23.96
C ARG A 21 -42.88 -10.33 22.72
N ILE A 22 -42.09 -10.05 21.70
CA ILE A 22 -42.57 -9.72 20.37
C ILE A 22 -42.13 -10.86 19.46
N SER A 23 -43.05 -11.67 19.01
CA SER A 23 -42.79 -12.81 18.11
C SER A 23 -43.24 -12.47 16.71
N ASP A 24 -42.56 -13.08 15.73
CA ASP A 24 -42.88 -12.90 14.31
C ASP A 24 -42.94 -11.41 13.90
N LEU A 25 -42.06 -10.58 14.46
CA LEU A 25 -41.99 -9.18 14.02
C LEU A 25 -41.64 -9.15 12.53
N GLN A 26 -42.49 -8.52 11.74
CA GLN A 26 -42.23 -8.21 10.33
C GLN A 26 -42.53 -6.73 10.12
N LEU A 27 -41.53 -5.98 9.70
CA LEU A 27 -41.59 -4.56 9.42
C LEU A 27 -41.14 -4.32 7.98
N ASN A 28 -42.08 -3.87 7.13
CA ASN A 28 -41.77 -3.43 5.78
C ASN A 28 -41.79 -1.91 5.71
N LEU A 29 -40.66 -1.33 5.30
CA LEU A 29 -40.49 0.11 5.11
C LEU A 29 -40.34 0.39 3.63
N LYS A 30 -41.29 1.14 3.04
CA LYS A 30 -41.23 1.61 1.65
C LYS A 30 -41.10 3.12 1.63
N GLY A 31 -40.07 3.62 0.96
CA GLY A 31 -39.83 5.04 0.80
C GLY A 31 -39.81 5.44 -0.67
N GLU A 32 -40.46 6.54 -1.03
CA GLU A 32 -40.38 7.15 -2.35
C GLU A 32 -40.16 8.66 -2.22
N GLY A 33 -39.42 9.26 -3.15
CA GLY A 33 -39.26 10.70 -3.22
C GLY A 33 -37.84 11.16 -3.46
N GLU A 34 -37.63 12.47 -3.32
CA GLU A 34 -36.35 13.09 -3.59
C GLU A 34 -35.25 12.56 -2.66
N GLY A 35 -34.11 12.14 -3.24
CA GLY A 35 -32.99 11.52 -2.53
C GLY A 35 -33.03 10.00 -2.46
N LEU A 36 -34.07 9.35 -3.01
CA LEU A 36 -34.17 7.90 -3.17
C LEU A 36 -34.08 7.49 -4.65
N PRO A 37 -33.73 6.22 -4.93
CA PRO A 37 -33.71 5.71 -6.31
C PRO A 37 -35.04 5.85 -7.02
N GLU A 38 -35.05 5.96 -8.35
CA GLU A 38 -36.26 5.89 -9.17
C GLU A 38 -36.98 4.55 -8.90
N GLY A 39 -38.27 4.60 -8.43
CA GLY A 39 -39.04 3.42 -8.00
C GLY A 39 -39.00 3.18 -6.49
N GLY A 40 -38.34 4.05 -5.73
CA GLY A 40 -38.31 3.97 -4.27
C GLY A 40 -37.34 2.93 -3.71
N MET A 41 -37.41 2.74 -2.41
CA MET A 41 -36.60 1.75 -1.67
C MET A 41 -37.51 0.99 -0.69
N SER A 42 -37.35 -0.33 -0.64
CA SER A 42 -38.04 -1.18 0.35
C SER A 42 -36.97 -1.84 1.23
N VAL A 43 -37.24 -1.83 2.53
CA VAL A 43 -36.44 -2.56 3.53
C VAL A 43 -37.37 -3.42 4.36
N ASP A 44 -37.11 -4.71 4.40
CA ASP A 44 -37.82 -5.69 5.21
C ASP A 44 -36.97 -6.01 6.45
N VAL A 45 -37.57 -5.96 7.64
CA VAL A 45 -36.95 -6.32 8.90
C VAL A 45 -37.80 -7.38 9.58
N ALA A 46 -37.17 -8.47 9.99
CA ALA A 46 -37.82 -9.53 10.77
C ALA A 46 -36.97 -9.84 12.01
N ALA A 47 -37.62 -10.14 13.14
CA ALA A 47 -36.93 -10.56 14.36
C ALA A 47 -37.93 -11.11 15.38
N ASP A 48 -37.41 -11.88 16.35
CA ASP A 48 -38.06 -12.17 17.62
C ASP A 48 -37.37 -11.38 18.73
N ILE A 49 -38.14 -10.71 19.59
CA ILE A 49 -37.61 -9.85 20.63
C ILE A 49 -38.17 -10.29 22.00
N ASP A 50 -37.27 -10.67 22.89
CA ASP A 50 -37.58 -10.91 24.30
C ASP A 50 -36.94 -9.82 25.17
N MET A 51 -37.73 -9.15 26.00
CA MET A 51 -37.24 -8.09 26.88
C MET A 51 -37.72 -8.34 28.32
N ASP A 52 -36.81 -8.27 29.30
CA ASP A 52 -37.08 -8.30 30.72
C ASP A 52 -36.49 -7.04 31.36
N LEU A 53 -37.35 -6.07 31.64
CA LEU A 53 -36.96 -4.77 32.19
C LEU A 53 -36.44 -4.86 33.63
N VAL A 54 -36.92 -5.85 34.43
CA VAL A 54 -36.47 -6.06 35.81
C VAL A 54 -35.05 -6.62 35.83
N LYS A 55 -34.75 -7.58 34.97
CA LYS A 55 -33.42 -8.14 34.85
C LYS A 55 -32.47 -7.31 33.98
N GLY A 56 -33.02 -6.32 33.25
CA GLY A 56 -32.24 -5.53 32.30
C GLY A 56 -31.74 -6.35 31.11
N LEU A 57 -32.57 -7.27 30.61
CA LEU A 57 -32.22 -8.17 29.49
C LEU A 57 -33.02 -7.81 28.24
N LEU A 58 -32.34 -7.77 27.09
CA LEU A 58 -32.95 -7.71 25.76
C LEU A 58 -32.28 -8.79 24.91
N LYS A 59 -33.09 -9.61 24.25
CA LYS A 59 -32.64 -10.58 23.28
C LYS A 59 -33.36 -10.33 21.97
N VAL A 60 -32.61 -10.18 20.90
CA VAL A 60 -33.11 -10.11 19.51
C VAL A 60 -32.59 -11.36 18.81
N ALA A 61 -33.48 -12.26 18.47
CA ALA A 61 -33.16 -13.50 17.80
C ALA A 61 -33.70 -13.51 16.36
N GLY A 62 -32.99 -14.17 15.45
CA GLY A 62 -33.39 -14.26 14.06
C GLY A 62 -33.52 -12.91 13.35
N LEU A 63 -32.75 -11.91 13.78
CA LEU A 63 -32.74 -10.62 13.08
C LEU A 63 -32.40 -10.84 11.61
N SER A 64 -33.28 -10.38 10.73
CA SER A 64 -33.08 -10.32 9.29
C SER A 64 -33.42 -8.93 8.79
N VAL A 65 -32.49 -8.30 8.08
CA VAL A 65 -32.69 -7.02 7.41
C VAL A 65 -32.40 -7.22 5.94
N GLU A 66 -33.40 -7.12 5.10
CA GLU A 66 -33.30 -7.26 3.65
C GLU A 66 -33.65 -5.95 2.95
N GLY A 67 -32.69 -5.42 2.19
CA GLY A 67 -32.85 -4.23 1.36
C GLY A 67 -32.41 -4.49 -0.07
N PRO A 68 -32.47 -3.52 -0.98
CA PRO A 68 -32.20 -3.71 -2.40
C PRO A 68 -30.83 -4.31 -2.72
N GLU A 69 -29.81 -4.08 -1.94
CA GLU A 69 -28.45 -4.60 -2.16
C GLU A 69 -27.81 -5.11 -0.86
N VAL A 70 -28.58 -5.20 0.22
CA VAL A 70 -28.05 -5.55 1.55
C VAL A 70 -28.92 -6.64 2.16
N ARG A 71 -28.28 -7.68 2.66
CA ARG A 71 -28.89 -8.69 3.51
C ARG A 71 -28.04 -8.88 4.75
N LEU A 72 -28.60 -8.54 5.91
CA LEU A 72 -27.97 -8.68 7.21
C LEU A 72 -28.78 -9.62 8.08
N ASN A 73 -28.14 -10.65 8.64
CA ASN A 73 -28.75 -11.56 9.59
C ASN A 73 -27.97 -11.57 10.90
N GLY A 74 -28.61 -11.93 12.01
CA GLY A 74 -27.89 -12.09 13.26
C GLY A 74 -28.76 -12.27 14.48
N ASP A 75 -28.04 -12.36 15.62
CA ASP A 75 -28.62 -12.43 16.94
C ASP A 75 -27.90 -11.43 17.83
N ILE A 76 -28.60 -10.75 18.71
CA ILE A 76 -28.05 -9.76 19.65
C ILE A 76 -28.67 -10.00 21.01
N GLU A 77 -27.83 -10.04 22.03
CA GLU A 77 -28.24 -10.10 23.43
C GLU A 77 -27.63 -8.91 24.19
N VAL A 78 -28.46 -8.19 24.93
CA VAL A 78 -28.02 -7.10 25.79
C VAL A 78 -28.39 -7.45 27.22
N ALA A 79 -27.41 -7.48 28.11
CA ALA A 79 -27.56 -7.70 29.53
C ALA A 79 -27.23 -6.41 30.31
N ASP A 80 -27.74 -6.32 31.54
CA ASP A 80 -27.49 -5.20 32.44
C ASP A 80 -27.85 -3.81 31.88
N MET A 81 -28.92 -3.72 31.06
CA MET A 81 -29.35 -2.50 30.37
C MET A 81 -29.53 -1.31 31.36
N ASN A 82 -29.84 -1.61 32.60
CA ASN A 82 -30.18 -0.61 33.62
C ASN A 82 -28.94 -0.02 34.36
N ALA A 83 -27.75 -0.58 34.11
CA ALA A 83 -26.52 -0.16 34.80
C ALA A 83 -25.34 0.02 33.82
N SER A 84 -24.72 -1.06 33.43
CA SER A 84 -23.58 -1.07 32.49
C SER A 84 -23.89 -2.08 31.39
N PRO A 85 -24.51 -1.67 30.29
CA PRO A 85 -24.96 -2.59 29.25
C PRO A 85 -23.81 -3.43 28.70
N ARG A 86 -24.02 -4.74 28.65
CA ARG A 86 -23.16 -5.71 27.96
C ARG A 86 -23.90 -6.19 26.74
N VAL A 87 -23.22 -6.22 25.63
CA VAL A 87 -23.79 -6.65 24.34
C VAL A 87 -22.98 -7.82 23.82
N ASP A 88 -23.65 -8.92 23.53
CA ASP A 88 -23.10 -10.05 22.78
C ASP A 88 -23.91 -10.22 21.51
N GLY A 89 -23.25 -10.48 20.38
CA GLY A 89 -23.96 -10.65 19.11
C GLY A 89 -23.15 -11.41 18.07
N ALA A 90 -23.89 -12.01 17.16
CA ALA A 90 -23.35 -12.60 15.93
C ALA A 90 -24.06 -11.97 14.74
N LEU A 91 -23.33 -11.42 13.80
CA LEU A 91 -23.87 -10.76 12.61
C LEU A 91 -23.26 -11.35 11.35
N GLN A 92 -24.07 -11.50 10.33
CA GLN A 92 -23.69 -11.98 9.00
C GLN A 92 -24.24 -11.03 7.95
N LEU A 93 -23.34 -10.38 7.23
CA LEU A 93 -23.63 -9.63 6.01
C LEU A 93 -23.53 -10.58 4.82
N GLY A 94 -24.62 -10.76 4.08
CA GLY A 94 -24.63 -11.49 2.81
C GLY A 94 -23.85 -10.76 1.72
N GLU A 95 -23.61 -11.44 0.61
CA GLU A 95 -22.91 -10.82 -0.51
C GLU A 95 -23.61 -9.52 -0.97
N THR A 96 -22.87 -8.43 -0.90
CA THR A 96 -23.33 -7.06 -1.05
C THR A 96 -22.47 -6.33 -2.08
N ASN A 97 -23.08 -5.58 -2.98
CA ASN A 97 -22.39 -4.68 -3.89
C ASN A 97 -22.32 -3.27 -3.28
N LEU A 98 -21.15 -2.92 -2.71
CA LEU A 98 -20.98 -1.63 -2.03
C LEU A 98 -21.13 -0.43 -2.96
N LYS A 99 -20.80 -0.56 -4.25
CA LYS A 99 -21.00 0.53 -5.24
C LYS A 99 -22.47 0.83 -5.44
N LYS A 100 -23.29 -0.22 -5.54
CA LYS A 100 -24.74 -0.05 -5.65
C LYS A 100 -25.35 0.48 -4.36
N VAL A 101 -24.88 -0.01 -3.19
CA VAL A 101 -25.31 0.53 -1.90
C VAL A 101 -25.00 2.02 -1.82
N ALA A 102 -23.79 2.44 -2.15
CA ALA A 102 -23.41 3.85 -2.15
C ALA A 102 -24.25 4.69 -3.12
N ALA A 103 -24.57 4.14 -4.30
CA ALA A 103 -25.43 4.79 -5.28
C ALA A 103 -26.84 5.02 -4.77
N LEU A 104 -27.40 4.15 -3.90
CA LEU A 104 -28.69 4.38 -3.24
C LEU A 104 -28.70 5.67 -2.40
N PHE A 105 -27.51 6.08 -1.90
CA PHE A 105 -27.33 7.32 -1.12
C PHE A 105 -26.77 8.48 -1.96
N GLY A 106 -26.84 8.38 -3.29
CA GLY A 106 -26.37 9.42 -4.20
C GLY A 106 -24.84 9.57 -4.27
N THR A 107 -24.09 8.56 -3.80
CA THR A 107 -22.62 8.58 -3.80
C THR A 107 -22.10 7.56 -4.82
N ALA A 108 -21.31 8.04 -5.81
CA ALA A 108 -20.61 7.15 -6.72
C ALA A 108 -19.23 6.77 -6.12
N ILE A 109 -18.93 5.48 -6.07
CA ILE A 109 -17.59 4.97 -5.74
C ILE A 109 -16.92 4.56 -7.05
N GLU A 110 -15.95 5.35 -7.47
CA GLU A 110 -15.12 5.06 -8.64
C GLU A 110 -13.85 4.33 -8.22
N THR A 111 -13.52 3.26 -8.93
CA THR A 111 -12.32 2.45 -8.71
C THR A 111 -11.68 2.11 -10.04
N THR A 112 -10.35 1.92 -10.07
CA THR A 112 -9.59 1.53 -11.26
C THR A 112 -10.14 0.25 -11.89
N ASP A 113 -10.57 -0.71 -11.07
CA ASP A 113 -11.28 -1.91 -11.52
C ASP A 113 -12.78 -1.75 -11.26
N GLU A 114 -13.59 -1.79 -12.32
CA GLU A 114 -15.05 -1.67 -12.21
C GLU A 114 -15.69 -2.77 -11.35
N GLN A 115 -15.03 -3.94 -11.24
CA GLN A 115 -15.51 -5.07 -10.43
C GLN A 115 -15.10 -4.98 -8.95
N ALA A 116 -14.22 -4.04 -8.58
CA ALA A 116 -13.86 -3.83 -7.18
C ALA A 116 -15.07 -3.37 -6.36
N LEU A 117 -15.18 -3.85 -5.11
CA LEU A 117 -16.27 -3.58 -4.15
C LEU A 117 -17.64 -4.10 -4.58
N THR A 118 -17.71 -5.05 -5.53
CA THR A 118 -18.97 -5.59 -6.02
C THR A 118 -19.44 -6.84 -5.27
N ARG A 119 -18.54 -7.52 -4.56
CA ARG A 119 -18.82 -8.74 -3.80
C ARG A 119 -18.17 -8.66 -2.41
N VAL A 120 -18.92 -8.11 -1.46
CA VAL A 120 -18.46 -7.98 -0.08
C VAL A 120 -19.41 -8.73 0.83
N SER A 121 -18.88 -9.62 1.66
CA SER A 121 -19.63 -10.27 2.73
C SER A 121 -18.81 -10.30 4.01
N ALA A 122 -19.49 -10.41 5.16
CA ALA A 122 -18.80 -10.45 6.45
C ALA A 122 -19.55 -11.33 7.44
N GLU A 123 -18.80 -12.01 8.29
CA GLU A 123 -19.29 -12.72 9.46
C GLU A 123 -18.48 -12.28 10.66
N LEU A 124 -19.14 -11.95 11.74
CA LEU A 124 -18.47 -11.52 12.95
C LEU A 124 -19.25 -11.93 14.21
N LYS A 125 -18.50 -12.14 15.27
CA LYS A 125 -19.05 -12.15 16.63
C LYS A 125 -18.53 -10.93 17.36
N MET A 126 -19.39 -10.27 18.10
CA MET A 126 -19.04 -9.09 18.87
C MET A 126 -19.43 -9.25 20.33
N ALA A 127 -18.62 -8.70 21.21
CA ALA A 127 -18.90 -8.59 22.63
C ALA A 127 -18.49 -7.20 23.12
N HIS A 128 -19.39 -6.54 23.84
CA HIS A 128 -19.14 -5.26 24.49
C HIS A 128 -19.47 -5.39 25.99
N ASP A 129 -18.51 -5.04 26.86
CA ASP A 129 -18.64 -5.21 28.30
C ASP A 129 -18.92 -3.89 29.05
N GLY A 130 -19.48 -2.89 28.37
CA GLY A 130 -19.70 -1.54 28.86
C GLY A 130 -18.50 -0.61 28.65
N LYS A 131 -17.32 -1.13 28.30
CA LYS A 131 -16.11 -0.38 28.03
C LYS A 131 -15.39 -0.85 26.75
N ALA A 132 -15.06 -2.12 26.67
CA ALA A 132 -14.35 -2.68 25.54
C ALA A 132 -15.33 -3.25 24.51
N LEU A 133 -15.05 -3.04 23.21
CA LEU A 133 -15.69 -3.73 22.10
C LEU A 133 -14.70 -4.73 21.52
N LYS A 134 -15.10 -6.01 21.48
CA LYS A 134 -14.32 -7.10 20.88
C LYS A 134 -15.08 -7.65 19.68
N VAL A 135 -14.43 -7.70 18.56
CA VAL A 135 -14.91 -8.40 17.36
C VAL A 135 -13.98 -9.58 17.13
N ASP A 136 -14.45 -10.79 17.46
CA ASP A 136 -13.68 -12.02 17.43
C ASP A 136 -14.61 -13.25 17.42
N PRO A 137 -14.60 -14.09 16.35
CA PRO A 137 -13.87 -13.92 15.11
C PRO A 137 -14.46 -12.86 14.18
N LEU A 138 -13.62 -12.34 13.30
CA LEU A 138 -13.99 -11.52 12.15
C LEU A 138 -13.58 -12.26 10.87
N THR A 139 -14.52 -12.43 9.93
CA THR A 139 -14.26 -12.94 8.59
C THR A 139 -14.88 -12.00 7.58
N ILE A 140 -14.11 -11.54 6.61
CA ILE A 140 -14.59 -10.69 5.51
C ILE A 140 -14.14 -11.31 4.19
N LYS A 141 -15.07 -11.43 3.25
CA LYS A 141 -14.74 -11.65 1.84
C LYS A 141 -14.88 -10.32 1.12
N LEU A 142 -13.81 -9.89 0.49
CA LEU A 142 -13.75 -8.66 -0.29
C LEU A 142 -13.34 -9.01 -1.71
N ASP A 143 -14.32 -9.13 -2.61
CA ASP A 143 -14.16 -9.62 -3.97
C ASP A 143 -13.46 -11.00 -3.99
N ASP A 144 -12.17 -11.02 -4.37
CA ASP A 144 -11.37 -12.24 -4.43
C ASP A 144 -10.48 -12.44 -3.19
N SER A 145 -10.58 -11.56 -2.19
CA SER A 145 -9.77 -11.58 -0.97
C SER A 145 -10.54 -12.16 0.21
N ASN A 146 -9.89 -13.03 1.00
CA ASN A 146 -10.41 -13.48 2.29
C ASN A 146 -9.58 -12.85 3.41
N ILE A 147 -10.26 -12.20 4.34
CA ILE A 147 -9.69 -11.50 5.47
C ILE A 147 -10.24 -12.16 6.74
N GLN A 148 -9.36 -12.58 7.62
CA GLN A 148 -9.74 -13.23 8.88
C GLN A 148 -8.95 -12.63 10.03
N GLY A 149 -9.51 -12.70 11.24
CA GLY A 149 -8.79 -12.26 12.43
C GLY A 149 -9.70 -11.72 13.52
N TYR A 150 -9.17 -10.75 14.26
CA TYR A 150 -9.94 -10.05 15.27
C TYR A 150 -9.56 -8.57 15.36
N VAL A 151 -10.50 -7.78 15.91
CA VAL A 151 -10.28 -6.37 16.25
C VAL A 151 -10.89 -6.12 17.63
N HIS A 152 -10.07 -5.66 18.59
CA HIS A 152 -10.49 -5.28 19.92
C HIS A 152 -10.26 -3.78 20.14
N VAL A 153 -11.30 -3.06 20.51
CA VAL A 153 -11.25 -1.66 20.97
C VAL A 153 -11.40 -1.69 22.48
N LEU A 154 -10.29 -1.59 23.21
CA LEU A 154 -10.28 -1.79 24.67
C LEU A 154 -10.67 -0.51 25.44
N ASP A 155 -10.47 0.64 24.83
CA ASP A 155 -10.87 1.95 25.37
C ASP A 155 -11.31 2.87 24.22
N PRO A 156 -12.59 3.16 24.05
CA PRO A 156 -13.08 4.03 22.99
C PRO A 156 -12.75 5.52 23.18
N GLU A 157 -12.53 5.97 24.42
CA GLU A 157 -12.23 7.38 24.71
C GLU A 157 -10.77 7.73 24.41
N GLY A 158 -9.85 6.80 24.68
CA GLY A 158 -8.46 6.88 24.24
C GLY A 158 -8.14 5.59 23.46
N PRO A 159 -8.34 5.56 22.13
CA PRO A 159 -8.48 4.31 21.40
C PRO A 159 -7.28 3.38 21.55
N VAL A 160 -7.50 2.32 22.36
CA VAL A 160 -6.56 1.22 22.55
C VAL A 160 -7.00 0.08 21.67
N LEU A 161 -6.30 -0.12 20.56
CA LEU A 161 -6.63 -1.11 19.55
C LEU A 161 -5.67 -2.30 19.60
N ARG A 162 -6.23 -3.50 19.51
CA ARG A 162 -5.47 -4.74 19.35
C ARG A 162 -6.07 -5.54 18.21
N SER A 163 -5.25 -5.98 17.27
CA SER A 163 -5.71 -6.77 16.14
C SER A 163 -4.67 -7.79 15.68
N ASP A 164 -5.15 -8.88 15.11
CA ASP A 164 -4.37 -9.83 14.31
C ASP A 164 -5.21 -10.14 13.09
N ILE A 165 -4.66 -9.85 11.91
CA ILE A 165 -5.38 -9.96 10.63
C ILE A 165 -4.55 -10.81 9.67
N GLU A 166 -5.23 -11.78 9.07
CA GLU A 166 -4.69 -12.60 8.00
C GLU A 166 -5.48 -12.38 6.71
N ILE A 167 -4.76 -12.12 5.62
CA ILE A 167 -5.32 -11.87 4.28
C ILE A 167 -4.65 -12.85 3.33
N ASP A 168 -5.43 -13.61 2.57
CA ASP A 168 -4.87 -14.56 1.58
C ASP A 168 -4.25 -13.83 0.39
N SER A 169 -4.97 -12.91 -0.20
CA SER A 169 -4.51 -12.09 -1.32
C SER A 169 -5.21 -10.74 -1.33
N LEU A 170 -4.49 -9.68 -1.70
CA LEU A 170 -5.07 -8.34 -1.84
C LEU A 170 -4.37 -7.60 -2.98
N ASN A 171 -5.14 -7.07 -3.91
CA ASN A 171 -4.66 -6.13 -4.91
C ASN A 171 -5.24 -4.75 -4.62
N VAL A 172 -4.44 -3.90 -3.96
CA VAL A 172 -4.84 -2.56 -3.54
C VAL A 172 -5.11 -1.65 -4.74
N ASP A 173 -4.37 -1.84 -5.84
CA ASP A 173 -4.46 -0.98 -7.03
C ASP A 173 -5.84 -1.01 -7.68
N ARG A 174 -6.59 -2.11 -7.51
CA ARG A 174 -7.96 -2.24 -8.01
C ARG A 174 -8.95 -1.28 -7.34
N TYR A 175 -8.69 -0.94 -6.08
CA TYR A 175 -9.59 -0.13 -5.23
C TYR A 175 -9.28 1.36 -5.25
N LEU A 176 -8.16 1.75 -5.87
CA LEU A 176 -7.79 3.16 -6.02
C LEU A 176 -8.71 3.85 -7.02
N PRO A 177 -8.97 5.15 -6.86
CA PRO A 177 -9.64 5.93 -7.89
C PRO A 177 -8.91 5.82 -9.23
N PRO A 178 -9.62 5.83 -10.38
CA PRO A 178 -8.95 5.91 -11.67
C PRO A 178 -8.12 7.19 -11.75
N PRO A 179 -6.97 7.19 -12.46
CA PRO A 179 -6.18 8.40 -12.69
C PRO A 179 -7.06 9.46 -13.35
N ALA A 180 -7.11 10.65 -12.78
CA ALA A 180 -7.87 11.74 -13.39
C ALA A 180 -7.28 12.11 -14.76
N GLU A 181 -8.10 12.13 -15.82
CA GLU A 181 -7.67 12.61 -17.12
C GLU A 181 -7.27 14.09 -16.97
N GLY A 182 -5.96 14.38 -17.03
CA GLY A 182 -5.43 15.75 -16.96
C GLY A 182 -4.64 16.13 -15.71
N GLU A 183 -4.30 15.18 -14.80
CA GLU A 183 -3.55 15.50 -13.57
C GLU A 183 -2.16 16.13 -13.78
N GLN A 184 -1.58 16.09 -14.96
CA GLN A 184 -0.32 16.79 -15.23
C GLN A 184 -0.47 18.32 -15.27
N GLU A 185 -1.67 18.85 -15.50
CA GLU A 185 -1.93 20.32 -15.48
C GLU A 185 -2.60 20.78 -14.16
N GLN A 186 -3.35 19.92 -13.46
CA GLN A 186 -4.07 20.29 -12.24
C GLN A 186 -3.23 20.20 -10.96
N ALA A 187 -2.18 19.39 -10.91
CA ALA A 187 -1.26 19.36 -9.75
C ALA A 187 -0.58 20.73 -9.50
N GLN A 188 -0.48 21.57 -10.52
CA GLN A 188 0.01 22.95 -10.40
C GLN A 188 -1.07 23.96 -9.97
N ALA A 189 -2.35 23.66 -10.20
CA ALA A 189 -3.47 24.55 -9.84
C ALA A 189 -3.99 24.30 -8.41
N ALA A 190 -3.97 23.07 -7.93
CA ALA A 190 -4.41 22.73 -6.57
C ALA A 190 -3.47 23.22 -5.45
N ALA A 191 -2.26 23.64 -5.79
CA ALA A 191 -1.33 24.28 -4.85
C ALA A 191 -1.70 25.75 -4.49
N SER A 192 -2.76 26.30 -5.07
CA SER A 192 -3.09 27.74 -4.98
C SER A 192 -4.36 28.07 -4.21
N GLU A 193 -5.16 27.12 -3.78
CA GLU A 193 -6.28 27.41 -2.89
C GLU A 193 -5.84 27.25 -1.42
N PRO A 194 -6.07 28.27 -0.55
CA PRO A 194 -5.87 28.10 0.88
C PRO A 194 -6.96 27.14 1.38
N ALA A 195 -6.59 25.87 1.59
CA ALA A 195 -7.45 24.93 2.26
C ALA A 195 -7.90 25.56 3.59
N ALA A 196 -9.21 25.69 3.76
CA ALA A 196 -9.82 25.96 5.06
C ALA A 196 -9.13 25.06 6.08
N ALA A 197 -8.72 25.60 7.23
CA ALA A 197 -7.85 24.99 8.25
C ALA A 197 -8.11 23.47 8.38
N ALA A 198 -7.37 22.71 7.61
CA ALA A 198 -7.52 21.25 7.58
C ALA A 198 -7.16 20.75 8.97
N ALA A 199 -8.08 20.00 9.58
CA ALA A 199 -7.82 19.32 10.84
C ALA A 199 -6.49 18.56 10.68
N ASP A 200 -5.60 18.69 11.67
CA ASP A 200 -4.29 18.03 11.67
C ASP A 200 -4.46 16.51 11.39
N PRO A 201 -4.01 16.01 10.23
CA PRO A 201 -4.26 14.62 9.81
C PRO A 201 -3.66 13.59 10.76
N PHE A 202 -2.72 14.02 11.62
CA PHE A 202 -2.05 13.17 12.60
C PHE A 202 -2.64 13.28 14.01
N SER A 203 -3.70 14.07 14.20
CA SER A 203 -4.32 14.25 15.53
C SER A 203 -4.84 12.93 16.11
N ALA A 204 -5.44 12.08 15.28
CA ALA A 204 -5.91 10.75 15.67
C ALA A 204 -4.74 9.84 16.06
N LEU A 205 -3.64 9.86 15.28
CA LEU A 205 -2.46 9.03 15.54
C LEU A 205 -1.79 9.36 16.89
N ARG A 206 -1.86 10.62 17.33
CA ARG A 206 -1.31 11.04 18.64
C ARG A 206 -2.04 10.46 19.83
N LYS A 207 -3.30 10.07 19.65
CA LYS A 207 -4.13 9.46 20.70
C LYS A 207 -4.20 7.95 20.59
N LEU A 208 -3.75 7.38 19.47
CA LEU A 208 -3.89 5.97 19.16
C LEU A 208 -2.85 5.13 19.91
N ASP A 209 -3.31 4.19 20.74
CA ASP A 209 -2.51 3.06 21.23
C ASP A 209 -2.91 1.81 20.44
N LEU A 210 -2.04 1.38 19.52
CA LEU A 210 -2.29 0.27 18.61
C LEU A 210 -1.21 -0.80 18.76
N VAL A 211 -1.63 -2.05 18.82
CA VAL A 211 -0.78 -3.20 18.49
C VAL A 211 -1.54 -4.04 17.48
N ALA A 212 -0.98 -4.15 16.28
CA ALA A 212 -1.57 -4.90 15.18
C ALA A 212 -0.50 -5.82 14.57
N ASP A 213 -0.85 -7.08 14.41
CA ASP A 213 -0.10 -8.04 13.62
C ASP A 213 -0.88 -8.30 12.33
N ALA A 214 -0.21 -8.29 11.17
CA ALA A 214 -0.83 -8.60 9.89
C ALA A 214 0.03 -9.58 9.10
N ARG A 215 -0.64 -10.55 8.47
CA ARG A 215 -0.08 -11.52 7.53
C ARG A 215 -0.86 -11.44 6.22
N ILE A 216 -0.14 -11.28 5.11
CA ILE A 216 -0.76 -11.21 3.78
C ILE A 216 -0.03 -12.19 2.88
N GLY A 217 -0.77 -13.14 2.30
CA GLY A 217 -0.19 -14.16 1.41
C GLY A 217 0.36 -13.55 0.13
N THR A 218 -0.47 -12.77 -0.59
CA THR A 218 -0.07 -12.03 -1.80
C THR A 218 -0.61 -10.61 -1.75
N LEU A 219 0.24 -9.63 -2.01
CA LEU A 219 -0.12 -8.22 -2.08
C LEU A 219 0.36 -7.61 -3.40
N VAL A 220 -0.55 -6.95 -4.10
CA VAL A 220 -0.20 -6.05 -5.20
C VAL A 220 -0.51 -4.62 -4.76
N ALA A 221 0.49 -3.76 -4.77
CA ALA A 221 0.35 -2.36 -4.42
C ALA A 221 1.34 -1.51 -5.22
N ASN A 222 0.86 -0.47 -5.88
CA ASN A 222 1.63 0.37 -6.80
C ASN A 222 2.40 -0.48 -7.84
N GLN A 223 1.72 -1.47 -8.42
CA GLN A 223 2.22 -2.47 -9.38
C GLN A 223 3.28 -3.45 -8.81
N LEU A 224 3.73 -3.25 -7.57
CA LEU A 224 4.67 -4.17 -6.92
C LEU A 224 3.97 -5.45 -6.47
N ASN A 225 4.54 -6.59 -6.84
CA ASN A 225 4.08 -7.91 -6.44
C ASN A 225 4.89 -8.44 -5.25
N MET A 226 4.25 -8.61 -4.12
CA MET A 226 4.86 -9.08 -2.88
C MET A 226 4.15 -10.33 -2.36
N GLN A 227 4.87 -11.21 -1.70
CA GLN A 227 4.37 -12.46 -1.13
C GLN A 227 4.81 -12.63 0.32
N ASP A 228 4.05 -13.42 1.09
CA ASP A 228 4.35 -13.77 2.48
C ASP A 228 4.68 -12.57 3.38
N ILE A 229 3.91 -11.49 3.22
CA ILE A 229 4.11 -10.29 3.98
C ILE A 229 3.75 -10.53 5.44
N ARG A 230 4.62 -10.09 6.32
CA ARG A 230 4.41 -10.07 7.76
C ARG A 230 4.80 -8.71 8.29
N VAL A 231 3.91 -8.12 9.03
CA VAL A 231 4.18 -6.82 9.64
C VAL A 231 3.55 -6.74 11.02
N LYS A 232 4.33 -6.24 11.97
CA LYS A 232 3.82 -5.83 13.27
C LYS A 232 3.86 -4.31 13.34
N VAL A 233 2.72 -3.72 13.68
CA VAL A 233 2.56 -2.27 13.83
C VAL A 233 2.25 -1.95 15.28
N VAL A 234 3.02 -1.05 15.84
CA VAL A 234 2.77 -0.49 17.17
C VAL A 234 2.66 1.02 17.04
N SER A 235 1.58 1.59 17.57
CA SER A 235 1.44 3.05 17.70
C SER A 235 1.23 3.40 19.15
N LYS A 236 1.96 4.39 19.62
CA LYS A 236 1.79 4.95 20.96
C LYS A 236 2.30 6.37 21.00
N ASP A 237 1.56 7.25 21.70
CA ASP A 237 1.94 8.64 21.93
C ASP A 237 2.39 9.39 20.65
N GLY A 238 1.72 9.14 19.53
CA GLY A 238 2.02 9.77 18.23
C GLY A 238 3.24 9.21 17.50
N VAL A 239 3.78 8.08 17.95
CA VAL A 239 4.85 7.36 17.24
C VAL A 239 4.31 6.02 16.74
N LEU A 240 4.30 5.82 15.44
CA LEU A 240 3.94 4.56 14.80
C LEU A 240 5.21 3.85 14.34
N GLN A 241 5.35 2.60 14.71
CA GLN A 241 6.45 1.72 14.32
C GLN A 241 5.89 0.49 13.61
N ALA A 242 6.36 0.23 12.41
CA ALA A 242 6.16 -1.04 11.71
C ALA A 242 7.48 -1.83 11.80
N LYS A 243 7.51 -2.90 12.62
CA LYS A 243 8.70 -3.69 12.91
C LYS A 243 8.35 -5.04 13.56
N PRO A 244 8.84 -6.19 13.02
CA PRO A 244 9.50 -6.30 11.72
C PRO A 244 8.53 -6.10 10.57
N ILE A 245 9.05 -5.79 9.40
CA ILE A 245 8.38 -5.91 8.11
C ILE A 245 9.17 -6.95 7.33
N GLY A 246 8.54 -8.05 6.92
CA GLY A 246 9.15 -9.08 6.07
C GLY A 246 8.26 -9.35 4.86
N ALA A 247 8.86 -9.60 3.71
CA ALA A 247 8.16 -9.99 2.48
C ALA A 247 9.09 -10.74 1.53
N ARG A 248 8.52 -11.46 0.57
CA ARG A 248 9.24 -11.98 -0.60
C ARG A 248 8.81 -11.22 -1.84
N LEU A 249 9.75 -10.80 -2.65
CA LEU A 249 9.49 -10.09 -3.90
C LEU A 249 10.62 -10.32 -4.91
N TYR A 250 10.27 -10.45 -6.19
CA TYR A 250 11.22 -10.62 -7.30
C TYR A 250 12.31 -11.67 -7.04
N GLN A 251 11.92 -12.85 -6.50
CA GLN A 251 12.75 -13.99 -6.12
C GLN A 251 13.70 -13.74 -4.92
N GLY A 252 13.68 -12.58 -4.32
CA GLY A 252 14.44 -12.22 -3.14
C GLY A 252 13.57 -11.97 -1.92
N GLU A 253 14.22 -11.48 -0.88
CA GLU A 253 13.62 -11.18 0.42
C GLU A 253 13.74 -9.70 0.74
N PHE A 254 12.73 -9.18 1.42
CA PHE A 254 12.69 -7.85 2.00
C PHE A 254 12.55 -7.96 3.51
N ASP A 255 13.46 -7.31 4.23
CA ASP A 255 13.40 -7.12 5.67
C ASP A 255 13.49 -5.63 5.99
N GLY A 256 12.61 -5.16 6.88
CA GLY A 256 12.60 -3.73 7.15
C GLY A 256 11.98 -3.32 8.46
N GLU A 257 12.20 -2.05 8.75
CA GLU A 257 11.56 -1.33 9.83
C GLU A 257 11.27 0.11 9.40
N THR A 258 10.11 0.62 9.79
CA THR A 258 9.71 2.00 9.50
C THR A 258 9.14 2.63 10.77
N THR A 259 9.53 3.86 11.06
CA THR A 259 9.01 4.65 12.18
C THR A 259 8.49 5.98 11.64
N LEU A 260 7.26 6.31 11.98
CA LEU A 260 6.63 7.60 11.75
C LEU A 260 6.44 8.31 13.10
N ASP A 261 7.13 9.41 13.32
CA ASP A 261 6.95 10.28 14.49
C ASP A 261 6.07 11.49 14.11
N ALA A 262 4.83 11.46 14.54
CA ALA A 262 3.82 12.48 14.27
C ALA A 262 3.58 13.44 15.46
N ARG A 263 4.46 13.46 16.47
CA ARG A 263 4.34 14.32 17.65
C ARG A 263 4.55 15.81 17.34
N GLY A 264 5.38 16.10 16.35
CA GLY A 264 5.69 17.46 15.91
C GLY A 264 4.66 18.01 14.90
N LYS A 265 4.83 19.29 14.52
CA LYS A 265 4.03 19.92 13.46
C LYS A 265 4.24 19.26 12.08
N GLN A 266 5.45 18.81 11.82
CA GLN A 266 5.78 18.03 10.63
C GLN A 266 6.15 16.62 11.06
N PRO A 267 5.58 15.59 10.43
CA PRO A 267 5.92 14.21 10.73
C PRO A 267 7.35 13.91 10.28
N LYS A 268 8.01 13.01 11.00
CA LYS A 268 9.33 12.50 10.64
C LYS A 268 9.21 11.03 10.31
N LEU A 269 9.72 10.65 9.16
CA LEU A 269 9.77 9.26 8.73
C LEU A 269 11.22 8.76 8.76
N HIS A 270 11.42 7.59 9.32
CA HIS A 270 12.68 6.86 9.28
C HIS A 270 12.40 5.44 8.78
N ALA A 271 13.07 5.03 7.72
CA ALA A 271 12.95 3.71 7.12
C ALA A 271 14.34 3.07 6.96
N ARG A 272 14.49 1.86 7.49
CA ARG A 272 15.68 1.03 7.30
C ARG A 272 15.22 -0.28 6.69
N ASN A 273 15.74 -0.60 5.52
CA ASN A 273 15.31 -1.77 4.77
C ASN A 273 16.46 -2.43 4.04
N ASP A 274 16.36 -3.75 3.97
CA ASP A 274 17.28 -4.64 3.27
C ASP A 274 16.47 -5.45 2.23
N LEU A 275 16.89 -5.38 0.98
CA LEU A 275 16.44 -6.25 -0.10
C LEU A 275 17.61 -7.15 -0.48
N THR A 276 17.41 -8.47 -0.47
CA THR A 276 18.48 -9.42 -0.75
C THR A 276 18.03 -10.45 -1.78
N GLY A 277 18.93 -10.79 -2.70
CA GLY A 277 18.68 -11.79 -3.74
C GLY A 277 17.64 -11.40 -4.78
N ILE A 278 17.28 -10.10 -4.90
CA ILE A 278 16.22 -9.63 -5.79
C ILE A 278 16.67 -9.59 -7.26
N GLN A 279 15.75 -9.87 -8.16
CA GLN A 279 15.91 -9.61 -9.59
C GLN A 279 15.60 -8.14 -9.87
N ILE A 280 16.63 -7.38 -10.26
CA ILE A 280 16.53 -5.91 -10.41
C ILE A 280 15.67 -5.51 -11.60
N GLY A 281 15.75 -6.22 -12.73
CA GLY A 281 15.01 -5.87 -13.95
C GLY A 281 13.51 -5.83 -13.75
N PRO A 282 12.86 -6.90 -13.29
CA PRO A 282 11.43 -6.90 -12.96
C PRO A 282 11.04 -5.85 -11.93
N LEU A 283 11.85 -5.67 -10.87
CA LEU A 283 11.59 -4.64 -9.86
C LEU A 283 11.59 -3.23 -10.48
N LEU A 284 12.56 -2.89 -11.32
CA LEU A 284 12.62 -1.59 -11.97
C LEU A 284 11.50 -1.41 -12.99
N ASN A 285 11.13 -2.48 -13.70
CA ASN A 285 10.00 -2.41 -14.64
C ASN A 285 8.72 -1.99 -13.91
N ASP A 286 8.42 -2.61 -12.77
CA ASP A 286 7.21 -2.32 -12.00
C ASP A 286 7.28 -0.95 -11.29
N LEU A 287 8.48 -0.53 -10.83
CA LEU A 287 8.66 0.75 -10.13
C LEU A 287 8.67 1.98 -11.06
N VAL A 288 9.35 1.85 -12.22
CA VAL A 288 9.67 3.02 -13.08
C VAL A 288 9.36 2.79 -14.57
N GLY A 289 8.70 1.69 -14.90
CA GLY A 289 8.24 1.38 -16.27
C GLY A 289 9.34 0.95 -17.25
N HIS A 290 10.54 0.63 -16.75
CA HIS A 290 11.61 0.12 -17.61
C HIS A 290 12.60 -0.77 -16.86
N ASP A 291 13.18 -1.76 -17.55
CA ASP A 291 14.12 -2.75 -17.06
C ASP A 291 15.56 -2.53 -17.59
N ARG A 292 16.02 -1.28 -17.61
CA ARG A 292 17.36 -0.97 -18.17
C ARG A 292 18.51 -1.62 -17.44
N LEU A 293 18.35 -1.94 -16.16
CA LEU A 293 19.35 -2.63 -15.37
C LEU A 293 18.86 -4.04 -15.04
N LEU A 294 19.59 -5.04 -15.44
CA LEU A 294 19.36 -6.45 -15.12
C LEU A 294 20.39 -6.93 -14.11
N GLY A 295 20.10 -8.03 -13.45
CA GLY A 295 20.98 -8.71 -12.49
C GLY A 295 20.25 -9.12 -11.25
N THR A 296 20.97 -9.87 -10.40
CA THR A 296 20.50 -10.26 -9.08
C THR A 296 21.34 -9.56 -8.03
N GLY A 297 20.76 -9.12 -6.93
CA GLY A 297 21.57 -8.46 -5.93
C GLY A 297 20.85 -8.02 -4.68
N ALA A 298 21.53 -7.14 -3.96
CA ALA A 298 21.08 -6.58 -2.71
C ALA A 298 21.04 -5.05 -2.78
N VAL A 299 20.05 -4.48 -2.09
CA VAL A 299 19.96 -3.04 -1.83
C VAL A 299 19.70 -2.85 -0.35
N HIS A 300 20.45 -1.97 0.25
CA HIS A 300 20.29 -1.59 1.65
C HIS A 300 20.13 -0.08 1.74
N PHE A 301 19.19 0.40 2.55
CA PHE A 301 19.03 1.83 2.79
C PHE A 301 18.56 2.14 4.21
N ASP A 302 19.08 3.23 4.77
CA ASP A 302 18.66 3.86 6.02
C ASP A 302 18.38 5.33 5.70
N LEU A 303 17.09 5.66 5.57
CA LEU A 303 16.62 6.94 5.06
C LEU A 303 15.71 7.64 6.06
N ARG A 304 15.82 8.96 6.13
CA ARG A 304 15.02 9.83 6.98
C ARG A 304 14.49 11.00 6.19
N THR A 305 13.25 11.40 6.49
CA THR A 305 12.66 12.62 5.92
C THR A 305 11.82 13.36 6.95
N VAL A 306 11.60 14.63 6.72
CA VAL A 306 10.70 15.51 7.47
C VAL A 306 9.63 16.00 6.52
N GLY A 307 8.36 15.72 6.86
CA GLY A 307 7.23 15.86 5.94
C GLY A 307 7.04 14.62 5.07
N LEU A 308 5.86 14.48 4.48
CA LEU A 308 5.45 13.31 3.70
C LEU A 308 5.03 13.66 2.27
N SER A 309 4.86 14.93 1.92
CA SER A 309 4.64 15.34 0.54
C SER A 309 5.90 15.13 -0.30
N GLU A 310 5.73 14.92 -1.60
CA GLU A 310 6.86 14.73 -2.52
C GLU A 310 7.89 15.87 -2.42
N THR A 311 7.43 17.12 -2.37
CA THR A 311 8.28 18.31 -2.23
C THR A 311 9.07 18.29 -0.92
N GLU A 312 8.44 17.90 0.21
CA GLU A 312 9.11 17.83 1.50
C GLU A 312 10.13 16.68 1.53
N ILE A 313 9.79 15.52 0.96
CA ILE A 313 10.71 14.38 0.82
C ILE A 313 11.91 14.78 -0.01
N ARG A 314 11.72 15.31 -1.21
CA ARG A 314 12.80 15.76 -2.10
C ARG A 314 13.74 16.77 -1.43
N ARG A 315 13.23 17.57 -0.49
CA ARG A 315 13.97 18.62 0.19
C ARG A 315 14.68 18.15 1.47
N SER A 316 14.13 17.18 2.19
CA SER A 316 14.60 16.76 3.51
C SER A 316 15.25 15.38 3.53
N LEU A 317 15.12 14.58 2.45
CA LEU A 317 15.62 13.22 2.39
C LEU A 317 17.12 13.19 2.74
N SER A 318 17.45 12.38 3.74
CA SER A 318 18.82 12.22 4.24
C SER A 318 19.06 10.78 4.69
N GLY A 319 20.29 10.32 4.63
CA GLY A 319 20.67 8.97 5.02
C GLY A 319 21.71 8.35 4.12
N ASN A 320 21.68 7.03 4.04
CA ASN A 320 22.64 6.26 3.26
C ASN A 320 21.94 5.15 2.50
N ALA A 321 22.47 4.81 1.34
CA ALA A 321 22.08 3.63 0.56
C ALA A 321 23.32 2.93 0.04
N ARG A 322 23.23 1.63 -0.18
CA ARG A 322 24.25 0.84 -0.88
C ARG A 322 23.57 -0.25 -1.70
N PHE A 323 24.24 -0.66 -2.75
CA PHE A 323 23.79 -1.78 -3.57
C PHE A 323 24.99 -2.65 -4.01
N ASP A 324 24.69 -3.92 -4.23
CA ASP A 324 25.61 -4.89 -4.79
C ASP A 324 24.81 -5.79 -5.77
N PHE A 325 25.14 -5.74 -7.05
CA PHE A 325 24.47 -6.48 -8.10
C PHE A 325 25.46 -7.39 -8.79
N GLN A 326 25.01 -8.57 -9.19
CA GLN A 326 25.81 -9.60 -9.81
C GLN A 326 25.11 -10.14 -11.08
N ASN A 327 25.94 -10.63 -12.02
CA ASN A 327 25.50 -11.31 -13.23
C ASN A 327 24.42 -10.53 -13.98
N GLY A 328 24.68 -9.28 -14.27
CA GLY A 328 23.73 -8.38 -14.84
C GLY A 328 24.16 -7.74 -16.16
N ALA A 329 23.29 -6.88 -16.66
CA ALA A 329 23.53 -6.09 -17.86
C ALA A 329 22.87 -4.72 -17.76
N TYR A 330 23.46 -3.71 -18.37
CA TYR A 330 22.84 -2.42 -18.63
C TYR A 330 22.41 -2.35 -20.08
N LYS A 331 21.10 -2.28 -20.32
CA LYS A 331 20.47 -2.22 -21.65
C LYS A 331 20.55 -0.84 -22.29
N GLY A 332 20.57 -0.82 -23.61
CA GLY A 332 20.52 0.41 -24.41
C GLY A 332 21.89 0.95 -24.83
N VAL A 333 22.98 0.47 -24.22
CA VAL A 333 24.35 0.91 -24.54
C VAL A 333 25.31 -0.28 -24.51
N ASN A 334 26.10 -0.46 -25.56
CA ASN A 334 27.21 -1.40 -25.61
C ASN A 334 28.53 -0.62 -25.54
N LEU A 335 29.08 -0.48 -24.34
CA LEU A 335 30.32 0.29 -24.11
C LEU A 335 31.51 -0.28 -24.85
N ALA A 336 31.62 -1.60 -25.00
CA ALA A 336 32.69 -2.21 -25.79
C ALA A 336 32.58 -1.85 -27.28
N ALA A 337 31.38 -1.78 -27.83
CA ALA A 337 31.14 -1.33 -29.21
C ALA A 337 31.45 0.17 -29.37
N LEU A 338 31.09 1.01 -28.41
CA LEU A 338 31.45 2.44 -28.41
C LEU A 338 32.97 2.67 -28.43
N ILE A 339 33.70 1.94 -27.61
CA ILE A 339 35.16 2.02 -27.55
C ILE A 339 35.79 1.57 -28.89
N ARG A 340 35.28 0.48 -29.48
CA ARG A 340 35.74 0.03 -30.83
C ARG A 340 35.46 1.08 -31.89
N GLN A 341 34.29 1.72 -31.91
CA GLN A 341 33.97 2.78 -32.85
C GLN A 341 34.89 3.99 -32.69
N ALA A 342 35.16 4.40 -31.45
CA ALA A 342 36.08 5.49 -31.13
C ALA A 342 37.53 5.16 -31.60
N GLY A 343 38.00 3.93 -31.36
CA GLY A 343 39.30 3.44 -31.79
C GLY A 343 39.37 3.36 -33.33
N GLY A 344 38.31 2.88 -33.99
CA GLY A 344 38.22 2.81 -35.45
C GLY A 344 38.25 4.19 -36.14
N LEU A 345 37.66 5.20 -35.55
CA LEU A 345 37.74 6.60 -36.00
C LEU A 345 39.16 7.15 -35.95
N LEU A 346 39.95 6.76 -34.96
CA LEU A 346 41.38 7.11 -34.86
C LEU A 346 42.27 6.34 -35.85
N GLY A 347 41.82 5.15 -36.33
CA GLY A 347 42.56 4.28 -37.22
C GLY A 347 42.01 4.16 -38.64
N GLY A 348 40.94 4.85 -38.98
CA GLY A 348 40.41 4.89 -40.34
C GLY A 348 39.56 3.67 -40.76
N SER A 349 39.15 2.79 -39.86
CA SER A 349 38.31 1.61 -40.11
C SER A 349 37.02 1.67 -39.31
N ALA A 350 35.91 1.95 -39.97
CA ALA A 350 34.57 1.89 -39.34
C ALA A 350 34.12 0.44 -39.19
N GLY A 351 34.26 -0.14 -37.99
CA GLY A 351 33.76 -1.45 -37.62
C GLY A 351 32.27 -1.43 -37.29
N GLY A 352 31.45 -2.16 -38.02
CA GLY A 352 29.99 -2.16 -37.91
C GLY A 352 29.46 -2.97 -36.73
N GLY A 353 28.85 -2.32 -35.83
CA GLY A 353 27.98 -2.85 -34.78
C GLY A 353 27.22 -1.68 -34.13
N SER A 354 25.92 -1.82 -33.91
CA SER A 354 25.16 -0.75 -33.26
C SER A 354 25.59 -0.64 -31.79
N ALA A 355 26.20 0.45 -31.43
CA ALA A 355 26.69 0.70 -30.08
C ALA A 355 25.56 1.17 -29.14
N THR A 356 24.42 1.58 -29.71
CA THR A 356 23.25 2.07 -29.01
C THR A 356 21.98 1.52 -29.66
N GLY A 357 20.88 1.42 -28.89
CA GLY A 357 19.57 0.94 -29.38
C GLY A 357 19.06 -0.30 -28.65
N ALA A 358 17.90 -0.80 -29.07
CA ALA A 358 17.14 -1.85 -28.37
C ALA A 358 17.87 -3.18 -28.13
N GLY A 359 18.89 -3.50 -28.91
CA GLY A 359 19.69 -4.74 -28.74
C GLY A 359 21.09 -4.51 -28.14
N ALA A 360 21.44 -3.25 -27.84
CA ALA A 360 22.73 -2.94 -27.27
C ALA A 360 22.70 -3.13 -25.74
N GLN A 361 23.70 -3.80 -25.18
CA GLN A 361 23.85 -3.93 -23.73
C GLN A 361 25.34 -4.02 -23.34
N THR A 362 25.57 -3.67 -22.07
CA THR A 362 26.88 -3.86 -21.43
C THR A 362 26.71 -4.83 -20.28
N ASP A 363 27.22 -6.04 -20.43
CA ASP A 363 27.21 -7.06 -19.38
C ASP A 363 28.21 -6.74 -18.28
N PHE A 364 27.86 -7.06 -17.04
CA PHE A 364 28.77 -6.99 -15.89
C PHE A 364 28.64 -8.24 -15.02
N SER A 365 29.76 -8.66 -14.44
CA SER A 365 29.80 -9.72 -13.43
C SER A 365 29.42 -9.19 -12.05
N GLU A 366 29.86 -7.98 -11.75
CA GLU A 366 29.64 -7.29 -10.46
C GLU A 366 29.41 -5.80 -10.73
N MET A 367 28.48 -5.20 -9.96
CA MET A 367 28.30 -3.75 -9.89
C MET A 367 27.92 -3.36 -8.45
N SER A 368 28.68 -2.46 -7.83
CA SER A 368 28.44 -2.03 -6.47
C SER A 368 28.66 -0.53 -6.30
N GLY A 369 28.01 0.03 -5.31
CA GLY A 369 28.19 1.43 -4.95
C GLY A 369 27.44 1.80 -3.68
N SER A 370 27.82 2.96 -3.10
CA SER A 370 27.12 3.54 -1.98
C SER A 370 26.74 4.99 -2.24
N ALA A 371 25.69 5.47 -1.59
CA ALA A 371 25.27 6.84 -1.66
C ALA A 371 25.08 7.44 -0.28
N THR A 372 25.59 8.64 -0.08
CA THR A 372 25.23 9.49 1.05
C THR A 372 24.24 10.54 0.58
N ILE A 373 23.14 10.67 1.30
CA ILE A 373 22.05 11.59 0.94
C ILE A 373 21.96 12.63 2.04
N SER A 374 21.92 13.89 1.68
CA SER A 374 21.81 15.01 2.61
C SER A 374 20.90 16.08 2.02
N ASN A 375 19.72 16.26 2.65
CA ASN A 375 18.73 17.24 2.22
C ASN A 375 18.43 17.17 0.71
N GLY A 376 18.18 15.96 0.20
CA GLY A 376 17.88 15.73 -1.21
C GLY A 376 19.08 15.76 -2.17
N LEU A 377 20.28 15.99 -1.68
CA LEU A 377 21.50 15.85 -2.47
C LEU A 377 22.10 14.46 -2.27
N ILE A 378 22.05 13.63 -3.30
CA ILE A 378 22.63 12.28 -3.34
C ILE A 378 24.06 12.39 -3.86
N SER A 379 25.02 11.87 -3.12
CA SER A 379 26.43 11.82 -3.49
C SER A 379 26.93 10.38 -3.51
N ASN A 380 27.51 9.96 -4.63
CA ASN A 380 28.18 8.67 -4.79
C ASN A 380 29.62 8.92 -5.28
N ASN A 381 30.58 8.20 -4.71
CA ASN A 381 31.99 8.34 -5.04
C ASN A 381 32.72 7.01 -5.28
N ASP A 382 31.99 5.90 -5.25
CA ASP A 382 32.54 4.55 -5.18
C ASP A 382 31.81 3.55 -6.09
N LEU A 383 31.04 4.03 -7.08
CA LEU A 383 30.46 3.14 -8.08
C LEU A 383 31.57 2.35 -8.77
N LYS A 384 31.46 1.04 -8.77
CA LYS A 384 32.33 0.12 -9.49
C LYS A 384 31.50 -0.89 -10.26
N ALA A 385 31.91 -1.17 -11.50
CA ALA A 385 31.37 -2.32 -12.23
C ALA A 385 32.51 -3.05 -12.96
N LYS A 386 32.41 -4.38 -12.97
CA LYS A 386 33.33 -5.27 -13.66
C LYS A 386 32.60 -5.98 -14.79
N SER A 387 33.13 -5.83 -15.98
CA SER A 387 32.75 -6.58 -17.17
C SER A 387 33.95 -7.43 -17.60
N PRO A 388 33.79 -8.48 -18.42
CA PRO A 388 34.92 -9.26 -18.94
C PRO A 388 36.04 -8.40 -19.54
N LEU A 389 35.66 -7.36 -20.27
CA LEU A 389 36.60 -6.49 -20.98
C LEU A 389 36.81 -5.12 -20.33
N LEU A 390 35.94 -4.71 -19.44
CA LEU A 390 35.87 -3.33 -18.93
C LEU A 390 35.90 -3.26 -17.40
N ARG A 391 36.48 -2.20 -16.90
CA ARG A 391 36.28 -1.71 -15.52
C ARG A 391 35.64 -0.35 -15.59
N LEU A 392 34.61 -0.15 -14.78
CA LEU A 392 33.90 1.12 -14.68
C LEU A 392 34.05 1.63 -13.25
N ASP A 393 34.42 2.89 -13.15
CA ASP A 393 34.42 3.65 -11.91
C ASP A 393 33.50 4.86 -12.09
N GLY A 394 32.64 5.12 -11.12
CA GLY A 394 31.69 6.23 -11.20
C GLY A 394 31.71 7.09 -9.95
N LYS A 395 31.51 8.40 -10.16
CA LYS A 395 31.33 9.36 -9.06
C LYS A 395 30.52 10.55 -9.50
N GLY A 396 29.74 11.10 -8.59
CA GLY A 396 28.95 12.28 -8.90
C GLY A 396 27.88 12.57 -7.90
N LYS A 397 26.95 13.43 -8.31
CA LYS A 397 25.87 13.93 -7.48
C LYS A 397 24.56 14.02 -8.28
N VAL A 398 23.45 13.74 -7.59
CA VAL A 398 22.09 13.98 -8.07
C VAL A 398 21.40 14.90 -7.09
N ASN A 399 20.76 15.96 -7.57
CA ASN A 399 20.01 16.89 -6.74
C ASN A 399 18.52 16.71 -7.02
N LEU A 400 17.79 16.11 -6.06
CA LEU A 400 16.36 15.83 -6.16
C LEU A 400 15.48 17.08 -6.17
N GLN A 401 15.97 18.22 -5.64
CA GLN A 401 15.20 19.47 -5.62
C GLN A 401 15.27 20.23 -6.95
N LYS A 402 16.37 20.03 -7.68
CA LYS A 402 16.65 20.77 -8.94
C LYS A 402 16.53 19.88 -10.16
N ASP A 403 16.24 18.59 -9.96
CA ASP A 403 16.22 17.56 -11.00
C ASP A 403 17.50 17.58 -11.88
N THR A 404 18.65 17.75 -11.24
CA THR A 404 19.95 17.85 -11.94
C THR A 404 20.87 16.70 -11.54
N ILE A 405 21.64 16.25 -12.50
CA ILE A 405 22.69 15.23 -12.35
C ILE A 405 24.03 15.82 -12.81
N ASP A 406 25.10 15.57 -12.04
CA ASP A 406 26.47 15.78 -12.45
C ASP A 406 27.28 14.55 -12.07
N TYR A 407 27.46 13.66 -13.02
CA TYR A 407 28.00 12.34 -12.78
C TYR A 407 29.06 11.99 -13.84
N THR A 408 30.17 11.43 -13.41
CA THR A 408 31.26 10.98 -14.28
C THR A 408 31.42 9.48 -14.14
N VAL A 409 31.35 8.76 -15.27
CA VAL A 409 31.70 7.35 -15.39
C VAL A 409 33.01 7.25 -16.15
N THR A 410 34.01 6.62 -15.56
CA THR A 410 35.31 6.35 -16.19
C THR A 410 35.36 4.87 -16.57
N THR A 411 35.54 4.59 -17.85
CA THR A 411 35.65 3.22 -18.39
C THR A 411 37.09 2.94 -18.78
N THR A 412 37.62 1.80 -18.33
CA THR A 412 38.97 1.34 -18.67
C THR A 412 38.89 -0.04 -19.32
N LEU A 413 39.50 -0.20 -20.47
CA LEU A 413 39.67 -1.49 -21.14
C LEU A 413 40.78 -2.28 -20.46
N VAL A 414 40.54 -3.54 -20.05
CA VAL A 414 41.46 -4.34 -19.24
C VAL A 414 42.05 -5.56 -19.97
N ASP A 415 41.46 -5.90 -21.12
CA ASP A 415 41.92 -7.03 -21.94
C ASP A 415 41.87 -6.68 -23.42
N SER A 416 42.53 -7.47 -24.26
CA SER A 416 42.59 -7.22 -25.70
C SER A 416 41.29 -7.60 -26.39
N LEU A 417 40.95 -6.87 -27.44
CA LEU A 417 39.83 -7.15 -28.34
C LEU A 417 40.27 -8.04 -29.52
N GLU A 418 41.41 -8.75 -29.39
CA GLU A 418 41.91 -9.67 -30.44
C GLU A 418 40.84 -10.71 -30.78
N GLY A 419 40.60 -10.89 -32.09
CA GLY A 419 39.56 -11.78 -32.62
C GLY A 419 38.17 -11.12 -32.76
N GLN A 420 37.91 -9.94 -32.24
CA GLN A 420 36.66 -9.20 -32.40
C GLN A 420 36.78 -7.93 -33.29
N GLY A 421 37.87 -7.78 -34.02
CA GLY A 421 38.00 -6.78 -35.06
C GLY A 421 38.65 -5.44 -34.66
N GLY A 422 39.65 -5.42 -33.77
CA GLY A 422 40.19 -4.12 -33.38
C GLY A 422 41.61 -4.04 -32.86
N LYS A 423 42.64 -4.25 -33.66
CA LYS A 423 44.04 -3.94 -33.30
C LYS A 423 44.26 -2.49 -32.84
N GLU A 424 43.44 -1.55 -33.27
CA GLU A 424 43.50 -0.15 -32.89
C GLU A 424 42.89 0.10 -31.49
N ALA A 425 41.91 -0.70 -31.07
CA ALA A 425 41.33 -0.61 -29.71
C ALA A 425 42.28 -1.12 -28.62
N ASP A 426 43.22 -2.01 -28.97
CA ASP A 426 44.23 -2.50 -28.05
C ASP A 426 45.18 -1.37 -27.56
N LYS A 427 45.32 -0.29 -28.35
CA LYS A 427 46.06 0.91 -27.95
C LYS A 427 45.36 1.68 -26.82
N LEU A 428 44.08 1.41 -26.56
CA LEU A 428 43.30 2.02 -25.49
C LEU A 428 43.31 1.16 -24.22
N THR A 429 43.93 -0.01 -24.22
CA THR A 429 44.05 -0.88 -23.04
C THR A 429 44.73 -0.14 -21.91
N GLY A 430 44.11 -0.10 -20.73
CA GLY A 430 44.62 0.62 -19.56
C GLY A 430 44.38 2.14 -19.59
N VAL A 431 43.83 2.71 -20.66
CA VAL A 431 43.56 4.14 -20.74
C VAL A 431 42.18 4.43 -20.18
N PRO A 432 42.03 5.28 -19.13
CA PRO A 432 40.78 5.66 -18.59
C PRO A 432 40.04 6.65 -19.52
N ILE A 433 38.82 6.32 -19.91
CA ILE A 433 37.96 7.14 -20.76
C ILE A 433 36.79 7.70 -19.92
N PRO A 434 36.82 8.98 -19.53
CA PRO A 434 35.72 9.57 -18.76
C PRO A 434 34.56 10.00 -19.66
N VAL A 435 33.33 9.68 -19.22
CA VAL A 435 32.08 10.15 -19.78
C VAL A 435 31.33 10.94 -18.72
N ARG A 436 31.00 12.20 -18.99
CA ARG A 436 30.28 13.06 -18.06
C ARG A 436 28.83 13.17 -18.48
N ILE A 437 27.94 12.97 -17.51
CA ILE A 437 26.48 13.11 -17.62
C ILE A 437 26.09 14.35 -16.84
N LYS A 438 25.35 15.23 -17.47
CA LYS A 438 24.83 16.45 -16.85
C LYS A 438 23.35 16.60 -17.12
#